data_a5169d97f55f635436e7cd3108376c0f
#
_entry.id   a5169d97f55f635436e7cd3108376c0f
#
_cell.length_a   1.000
_cell.length_b   1.000
_cell.length_c   1.000
_cell.angle_alpha   90.00
_cell.angle_beta   90.00
_cell.angle_gamma   90.00
#
_symmetry.space_group_name_H-M   'P 1'
#
loop_
_entity.id
_entity.type
_entity.pdbx_description
1 polymer ?
#
loop_
_entity_poly.entity_id
_entity_poly.type
_entity_poly.pdbx_seq_one_letter_code
_entity_poly.pdbx_strand_id
1 'polypeptide(L)'
;QVYAEVLFGRLAQGPPGHAHGGAISAVFDELMGACCWVNGYPAMTAQYTTRFFKPVPLNEDVLYCAEIKEIDGNKISLKAQLINYTGEQFATAKGLFILQDIEKFKEMNLETGANVTYPHLTQ
;
A
#
# COMPACT_ATOMS: atom_id res chain seq x y z
N GLN A 1 8.79 -7.71 5.27
CA GLN A 1 7.39 -7.89 4.85
C GLN A 1 6.45 -7.17 5.81
N VAL A 2 5.39 -6.62 5.27
CA VAL A 2 4.29 -6.09 6.06
C VAL A 2 2.99 -6.76 5.63
N TYR A 3 2.07 -6.89 6.59
CA TYR A 3 0.78 -7.53 6.39
C TYR A 3 -0.32 -6.60 6.86
N ALA A 4 -1.47 -6.68 6.20
CA ALA A 4 -2.67 -5.97 6.64
C ALA A 4 -3.88 -6.88 6.46
N GLU A 5 -4.64 -7.03 7.53
CA GLU A 5 -5.94 -7.70 7.48
C GLU A 5 -6.99 -6.65 7.16
N VAL A 6 -7.79 -6.89 6.14
CA VAL A 6 -8.75 -5.92 5.63
C VAL A 6 -10.11 -6.58 5.45
N LEU A 7 -11.15 -5.81 5.77
CA LEU A 7 -12.53 -6.19 5.50
C LEU A 7 -13.15 -5.06 4.67
N PHE A 8 -13.53 -5.37 3.44
CA PHE A 8 -14.22 -4.39 2.60
C PHE A 8 -15.71 -4.38 2.93
N GLY A 9 -16.20 -3.24 3.39
CA GLY A 9 -17.60 -3.05 3.70
C GLY A 9 -18.40 -2.57 2.50
N ARG A 10 -19.70 -2.32 2.74
CA ARG A 10 -20.64 -1.94 1.69
C ARG A 10 -20.22 -0.70 0.90
N LEU A 11 -19.55 0.28 1.53
CA LEU A 11 -19.12 1.49 0.85
C LEU A 11 -18.01 1.25 -0.17
N ALA A 12 -17.35 0.09 -0.11
CA ALA A 12 -16.34 -0.29 -1.08
C ALA A 12 -16.90 -1.12 -2.24
N GLN A 13 -18.23 -1.28 -2.32
CA GLN A 13 -18.85 -2.12 -3.33
C GLN A 13 -18.70 -1.56 -4.73
N GLY A 14 -18.25 -2.42 -5.65
CA GLY A 14 -18.28 -2.22 -7.08
C GLY A 14 -19.31 -3.17 -7.69
N PRO A 15 -18.90 -4.35 -8.20
CA PRO A 15 -19.86 -5.37 -8.62
C PRO A 15 -20.69 -5.84 -7.42
N PRO A 16 -21.96 -6.25 -7.62
CA PRO A 16 -22.79 -6.68 -6.50
C PRO A 16 -22.11 -7.72 -5.62
N GLY A 17 -22.02 -7.43 -4.32
CA GLY A 17 -21.42 -8.30 -3.33
C GLY A 17 -19.89 -8.33 -3.30
N HIS A 18 -19.22 -7.51 -4.09
CA HIS A 18 -17.77 -7.54 -4.24
C HIS A 18 -17.15 -6.15 -4.13
N ALA A 19 -15.87 -6.12 -3.75
CA ALA A 19 -15.15 -4.88 -3.59
C ALA A 19 -14.82 -4.23 -4.94
N HIS A 20 -14.83 -2.90 -4.94
CA HIS A 20 -14.46 -2.08 -6.09
C HIS A 20 -12.96 -2.18 -6.35
N GLY A 21 -12.56 -2.27 -7.62
CA GLY A 21 -11.15 -2.36 -8.00
C GLY A 21 -10.31 -1.18 -7.48
N GLY A 22 -10.88 0.02 -7.49
CA GLY A 22 -10.22 1.21 -6.94
C GLY A 22 -9.97 1.09 -5.44
N ALA A 23 -10.90 0.51 -4.69
CA ALA A 23 -10.70 0.29 -3.25
C ALA A 23 -9.58 -0.71 -3.00
N ILE A 24 -9.54 -1.81 -3.76
CA ILE A 24 -8.49 -2.82 -3.67
C ILE A 24 -7.12 -2.20 -3.98
N SER A 25 -7.03 -1.42 -5.05
CA SER A 25 -5.78 -0.77 -5.48
C SER A 25 -5.30 0.28 -4.47
N ALA A 26 -6.22 1.02 -3.87
CA ALA A 26 -5.88 2.03 -2.85
C ALA A 26 -5.20 1.38 -1.64
N VAL A 27 -5.66 0.22 -1.21
CA VAL A 27 -5.04 -0.50 -0.10
C VAL A 27 -3.65 -1.03 -0.49
N PHE A 28 -3.47 -1.48 -1.73
CA PHE A 28 -2.14 -1.85 -2.21
C PHE A 28 -1.16 -0.68 -2.11
N ASP A 29 -1.57 0.49 -2.57
CA ASP A 29 -0.72 1.68 -2.52
C ASP A 29 -0.35 2.05 -1.08
N GLU A 30 -1.33 2.10 -0.19
CA GLU A 30 -1.14 2.38 1.23
C GLU A 30 -0.17 1.38 1.87
N LEU A 31 -0.35 0.10 1.59
CA LEU A 31 0.46 -0.96 2.20
C LEU A 31 1.90 -0.93 1.70
N MET A 32 2.09 -0.75 0.40
CA MET A 32 3.43 -0.65 -0.18
C MET A 32 4.17 0.57 0.35
N GLY A 33 3.48 1.71 0.46
CA GLY A 33 4.02 2.91 1.08
C GLY A 33 4.42 2.68 2.53
N ALA A 34 3.54 2.06 3.30
CA ALA A 34 3.83 1.71 4.69
C ALA A 34 5.03 0.77 4.79
N CYS A 35 5.16 -0.17 3.86
CA CYS A 35 6.31 -1.08 3.82
C CYS A 35 7.62 -0.33 3.66
N CYS A 36 7.66 0.71 2.82
CA CYS A 36 8.83 1.56 2.70
C CYS A 36 9.12 2.28 4.01
N TRP A 37 8.13 2.94 4.58
CA TRP A 37 8.31 3.77 5.78
C TRP A 37 8.75 2.95 7.00
N VAL A 38 8.15 1.77 7.25
CA VAL A 38 8.54 0.94 8.40
C VAL A 38 9.94 0.36 8.25
N ASN A 39 10.45 0.27 7.02
CA ASN A 39 11.81 -0.16 6.76
C ASN A 39 12.82 1.01 6.73
N GLY A 40 12.38 2.22 7.05
CA GLY A 40 13.25 3.39 7.14
C GLY A 40 13.42 4.15 5.83
N TYR A 41 12.59 3.88 4.83
CA TYR A 41 12.67 4.53 3.52
C TYR A 41 11.47 5.46 3.30
N PRO A 42 11.61 6.76 3.60
CA PRO A 42 10.55 7.71 3.28
C PRO A 42 10.44 7.84 1.77
N ALA A 43 9.36 7.35 1.21
CA ALA A 43 9.20 7.24 -0.24
C ALA A 43 7.80 7.65 -0.66
N MET A 44 7.67 8.10 -1.90
CA MET A 44 6.40 8.42 -2.54
C MET A 44 6.18 7.51 -3.73
N THR A 45 4.92 7.18 -3.98
CA THR A 45 4.52 6.36 -5.12
C THR A 45 4.83 7.09 -6.42
N ALA A 46 5.62 6.46 -7.29
CA ALA A 46 5.81 6.94 -8.65
C ALA A 46 4.86 6.24 -9.61
N GLN A 47 4.73 4.93 -9.44
CA GLN A 47 3.89 4.11 -10.31
C GLN A 47 3.56 2.81 -9.61
N TYR A 48 2.35 2.30 -9.79
CA TYR A 48 2.06 0.93 -9.42
C TYR A 48 1.05 0.31 -10.38
N THR A 49 1.09 -1.00 -10.50
CA THR A 49 0.24 -1.78 -11.38
C THR A 49 -0.44 -2.87 -10.56
N THR A 50 -1.74 -2.98 -10.69
CA THR A 50 -2.52 -4.02 -10.04
C THR A 50 -3.08 -4.98 -11.08
N ARG A 51 -2.98 -6.28 -10.79
CA ARG A 51 -3.62 -7.32 -11.59
C ARG A 51 -4.68 -7.99 -10.75
N PHE A 52 -5.88 -8.14 -11.33
CA PHE A 52 -7.02 -8.75 -10.66
C PHE A 52 -7.28 -10.12 -11.25
N PHE A 53 -7.40 -11.13 -10.39
CA PHE A 53 -7.64 -12.52 -10.79
C PHE A 53 -9.03 -12.99 -10.44
N LYS A 54 -9.55 -12.57 -9.29
CA LYS A 54 -10.85 -12.98 -8.78
C LYS A 54 -11.53 -11.82 -8.05
N PRO A 55 -12.88 -11.76 -8.08
CA PRO A 55 -13.60 -10.77 -7.29
C PRO A 55 -13.36 -10.96 -5.80
N VAL A 56 -13.22 -9.86 -5.08
CA VAL A 56 -13.00 -9.88 -3.63
C VAL A 56 -14.35 -9.73 -2.93
N PRO A 57 -14.78 -10.70 -2.12
CA PRO A 57 -16.08 -10.61 -1.44
C PRO A 57 -16.11 -9.50 -0.40
N LEU A 58 -17.27 -8.86 -0.25
CA LEU A 58 -17.51 -7.91 0.84
C LEU A 58 -17.71 -8.66 2.15
N ASN A 59 -17.42 -7.99 3.25
CA ASN A 59 -17.68 -8.46 4.61
C ASN A 59 -16.96 -9.76 4.98
N GLU A 60 -15.87 -10.05 4.31
CA GLU A 60 -14.98 -11.17 4.63
C GLU A 60 -13.57 -10.65 4.89
N ASP A 61 -12.88 -11.24 5.83
CA ASP A 61 -11.50 -10.90 6.13
C ASP A 61 -10.60 -11.41 5.02
N VAL A 62 -9.77 -10.52 4.47
CA VAL A 62 -8.76 -10.84 3.47
C VAL A 62 -7.41 -10.32 3.93
N LEU A 63 -6.34 -10.88 3.40
CA LEU A 63 -4.99 -10.57 3.84
C LEU A 63 -4.17 -9.98 2.70
N TYR A 64 -3.66 -8.79 2.94
CA TYR A 64 -2.65 -8.17 2.08
C TYR A 64 -1.27 -8.44 2.64
N CYS A 65 -0.30 -8.66 1.77
CA CYS A 65 1.10 -8.62 2.18
C CYS A 65 1.94 -7.92 1.12
N ALA A 66 2.96 -7.21 1.59
CA ALA A 66 3.87 -6.46 0.72
C ALA A 66 5.30 -6.65 1.17
N GLU A 67 6.22 -6.62 0.21
CA GLU A 67 7.64 -6.70 0.49
C GLU A 67 8.44 -5.88 -0.52
N ILE A 68 9.59 -5.38 -0.05
CA ILE A 68 10.55 -4.72 -0.92
C ILE A 68 11.29 -5.78 -1.71
N LYS A 69 11.35 -5.61 -3.03
CA LYS A 69 12.06 -6.53 -3.93
C LYS A 69 13.46 -6.06 -4.23
N GLU A 70 13.64 -4.77 -4.45
CA GLU A 70 14.92 -4.22 -4.89
C GLU A 70 15.00 -2.75 -4.52
N ILE A 71 16.20 -2.33 -4.17
CA ILE A 71 16.51 -0.91 -3.97
C ILE A 71 17.66 -0.58 -4.90
N ASP A 72 17.42 0.36 -5.82
CA ASP A 72 18.41 0.82 -6.79
C ASP A 72 18.51 2.34 -6.70
N GLY A 73 19.52 2.83 -6.00
CA GLY A 73 19.65 4.26 -5.71
C GLY A 73 18.46 4.78 -4.93
N ASN A 74 17.72 5.70 -5.52
CA ASN A 74 16.51 6.27 -4.91
C ASN A 74 15.22 5.54 -5.33
N LYS A 75 15.33 4.46 -6.10
CA LYS A 75 14.18 3.69 -6.59
C LYS A 75 13.99 2.45 -5.76
N ILE A 76 12.77 2.27 -5.26
CA ILE A 76 12.40 1.12 -4.45
C ILE A 76 11.29 0.38 -5.17
N SER A 77 11.56 -0.88 -5.50
CA SER A 77 10.59 -1.75 -6.15
C SER A 77 9.98 -2.70 -5.13
N LEU A 78 8.65 -2.78 -5.13
CA LEU A 78 7.90 -3.61 -4.20
C LEU A 78 6.96 -4.53 -4.96
N LYS A 79 6.62 -5.64 -4.32
CA LYS A 79 5.51 -6.48 -4.75
C LYS A 79 4.56 -6.69 -3.59
N ALA A 80 3.30 -6.92 -3.92
CA ALA A 80 2.27 -7.16 -2.94
C ALA A 80 1.24 -8.14 -3.50
N GLN A 81 0.49 -8.77 -2.60
CA GLN A 81 -0.60 -9.66 -2.99
C GLN A 81 -1.76 -9.55 -2.01
N LEU A 82 -2.93 -9.87 -2.51
CA LEU A 82 -4.16 -9.99 -1.74
C LEU A 82 -4.64 -11.42 -1.83
N ILE A 83 -4.76 -12.07 -0.68
CA ILE A 83 -5.14 -13.49 -0.59
C ILE A 83 -6.25 -13.68 0.44
N ASN A 84 -6.92 -14.81 0.35
CA ASN A 84 -7.77 -15.26 1.45
C ASN A 84 -6.96 -16.14 2.40
N TYR A 85 -7.57 -16.58 3.50
CA TYR A 85 -6.87 -17.37 4.51
C TYR A 85 -6.62 -18.82 4.11
N THR A 86 -7.13 -19.25 2.95
CA THR A 86 -6.79 -20.55 2.37
C THR A 86 -5.68 -20.46 1.33
N GLY A 87 -5.14 -19.25 1.10
CA GLY A 87 -4.04 -19.01 0.17
C GLY A 87 -4.46 -18.71 -1.26
N GLU A 88 -5.75 -18.59 -1.52
CA GLU A 88 -6.24 -18.24 -2.85
C GLU A 88 -5.95 -16.77 -3.15
N GLN A 89 -5.38 -16.51 -4.32
CA GLN A 89 -4.94 -15.17 -4.70
C GLN A 89 -6.05 -14.42 -5.45
N PHE A 90 -6.41 -13.25 -4.92
CA PHE A 90 -7.39 -12.36 -5.56
C PHE A 90 -6.75 -11.37 -6.51
N ALA A 91 -5.61 -10.81 -6.10
CA ALA A 91 -4.94 -9.75 -6.85
C ALA A 91 -3.46 -9.66 -6.46
N THR A 92 -2.68 -9.07 -7.34
CA THR A 92 -1.28 -8.75 -7.08
C THR A 92 -1.00 -7.31 -7.50
N ALA A 93 0.05 -6.73 -6.93
CA ALA A 93 0.52 -5.40 -7.32
C ALA A 93 2.04 -5.37 -7.37
N LYS A 94 2.54 -4.50 -8.24
CA LYS A 94 3.96 -4.14 -8.32
C LYS A 94 4.03 -2.63 -8.22
N GLY A 95 4.90 -2.13 -7.36
CA GLY A 95 5.05 -0.70 -7.15
C GLY A 95 6.47 -0.22 -7.33
N LEU A 96 6.61 0.98 -7.86
CA LEU A 96 7.86 1.73 -7.91
C LEU A 96 7.67 2.96 -7.04
N PHE A 97 8.49 3.07 -6.02
CA PHE A 97 8.48 4.18 -5.08
C PHE A 97 9.80 4.93 -5.17
N ILE A 98 9.76 6.22 -4.98
CA ILE A 98 10.96 7.08 -5.05
C ILE A 98 11.28 7.58 -3.65
N LEU A 99 12.51 7.30 -3.21
CA LEU A 99 13.02 7.75 -1.92
C LEU A 99 13.03 9.27 -1.89
N GLN A 100 12.54 9.84 -0.80
CA GLN A 100 12.41 11.27 -0.62
C GLN A 100 13.42 11.78 0.40
N ASP A 101 13.76 13.06 0.28
CA ASP A 101 14.53 13.76 1.29
C ASP A 101 13.60 14.09 2.47
N ILE A 102 13.97 13.61 3.66
CA ILE A 102 13.17 13.83 4.88
C ILE A 102 13.02 15.32 5.18
N GLU A 103 14.04 16.12 4.93
CA GLU A 103 13.98 17.56 5.16
C GLU A 103 12.96 18.23 4.25
N LYS A 104 12.86 17.78 3.00
CA LYS A 104 11.81 18.25 2.07
C LYS A 104 10.41 17.94 2.57
N PHE A 105 10.20 16.74 3.13
CA PHE A 105 8.90 16.39 3.70
C PHE A 105 8.54 17.31 4.86
N LYS A 106 9.46 17.61 5.73
CA LYS A 106 9.25 18.52 6.85
C LYS A 106 8.90 19.93 6.36
N GLU A 107 9.61 20.42 5.36
CA GLU A 107 9.34 21.72 4.75
C GLU A 107 7.93 21.76 4.14
N MET A 108 7.53 20.75 3.39
CA MET A 108 6.20 20.64 2.81
C MET A 108 5.10 20.67 3.88
N ASN A 109 5.30 19.98 4.99
CA ASN A 109 4.36 19.98 6.10
C ASN A 109 4.21 21.36 6.73
N LEU A 110 5.31 22.09 6.87
CA LEU A 110 5.28 23.45 7.40
C LEU A 110 4.57 24.41 6.47
N GLU A 111 4.83 24.30 5.16
CA GLU A 111 4.19 25.17 4.14
C GLU A 111 2.69 24.93 4.03
N THR A 112 2.26 23.67 4.10
CA THR A 112 0.83 23.32 3.95
C THR A 112 0.07 23.39 5.26
N GLY A 113 0.76 23.53 6.40
CA GLY A 113 0.14 23.45 7.71
C GLY A 113 -0.32 22.05 8.07
N ALA A 114 0.09 21.03 7.31
CA ALA A 114 -0.28 19.66 7.57
C ALA A 114 0.43 19.15 8.84
N ASN A 115 -0.32 18.42 9.66
CA ASN A 115 0.20 17.90 10.91
C ASN A 115 0.50 16.41 10.73
N VAL A 116 1.63 16.13 10.09
CA VAL A 116 2.04 14.76 9.78
C VAL A 116 3.09 14.30 10.79
N THR A 117 2.89 13.11 11.33
CA THR A 117 3.86 12.48 12.24
C THR A 117 4.69 11.43 11.51
N TYR A 118 5.96 11.34 11.86
CA TYR A 118 6.88 10.34 11.33
C TYR A 118 7.44 9.53 12.49
N PRO A 119 6.69 8.53 13.01
CA PRO A 119 7.07 7.86 14.27
C PRO A 119 8.47 7.24 14.26
N HIS A 120 8.90 6.71 13.12
CA HIS A 120 10.21 6.10 12.97
C HIS A 120 11.37 7.12 12.93
N LEU A 121 11.06 8.41 12.82
CA LEU A 121 12.05 9.49 12.84
C LEU A 121 12.10 10.24 14.17
N THR A 122 11.09 10.05 15.02
CA THR A 122 10.97 10.76 16.30
C THR A 122 11.40 9.93 17.51
N GLN A 123 11.78 8.71 17.28
CA GLN A 123 12.25 7.80 18.34
C GLN A 123 13.76 7.82 18.49
#